data_5063c8f6f6d5a6b3728b1adaa12f3867
#
_entry.id   5063c8f6f6d5a6b3728b1adaa12f3867
#
_cell.length_a   1.000
_cell.length_b   1.000
_cell.length_c   1.000
_cell.angle_alpha   90.00
_cell.angle_beta   90.00
_cell.angle_gamma   90.00
#
_symmetry.space_group_name_H-M   'P 1'
#
loop_
_entity.id
_entity.type
_entity.pdbx_description
1 polymer ?
#
loop_
_entity_poly.entity_id
_entity_poly.type
_entity_poly.pdbx_seq_one_letter_code
_entity_poly.pdbx_strand_id
1 'polypeptide(L)'
;VWTFGTYGRPVIVFPSNAGVAHEWRESGMVDALKPWLEKGRLKLYCPESNISQTFSGQGPLDQRMERHRQYERFITEDLVSFIRNDCHAPRIRMTAAGCSMGAMYSALFALKFPEIFRGALCMSGRYRGSEFVKGGGYNDAMYFNDPLAFVPGLQGAALDRVRRHTQLTLVVGRGAFEGRCLPETQELGHWLQRKGVPTHLKVWGTDAKHNYTWWQRQVAHYLPQLAA
;
A
#
# COMPACT_ATOMS: atom_id res chain seq x y z
N VAL A 1 -3.36 5.55 -15.59
CA VAL A 1 -3.26 4.19 -15.02
C VAL A 1 -2.65 3.26 -16.05
N TRP A 2 -1.62 2.50 -15.69
CA TRP A 2 -1.09 1.40 -16.50
C TRP A 2 -1.67 0.08 -16.02
N THR A 3 -1.92 -0.86 -16.94
CA THR A 3 -2.44 -2.18 -16.62
C THR A 3 -1.52 -3.29 -17.16
N PHE A 4 -1.34 -4.36 -16.37
CA PHE A 4 -0.54 -5.53 -16.75
C PHE A 4 -1.30 -6.81 -16.44
N GLY A 5 -1.29 -7.76 -17.37
CA GLY A 5 -2.13 -8.95 -17.34
C GLY A 5 -3.49 -8.72 -18.00
N THR A 6 -4.10 -9.78 -18.50
CA THR A 6 -5.40 -9.76 -19.20
C THR A 6 -6.57 -10.01 -18.26
N TYR A 7 -6.43 -10.94 -17.35
CA TYR A 7 -7.44 -11.30 -16.34
C TYR A 7 -6.74 -11.77 -15.06
N GLY A 8 -7.50 -11.99 -14.00
CA GLY A 8 -7.00 -12.45 -12.70
C GLY A 8 -7.46 -11.57 -11.55
N ARG A 9 -6.93 -11.84 -10.36
CA ARG A 9 -7.24 -11.04 -9.16
C ARG A 9 -6.67 -9.63 -9.30
N PRO A 10 -7.48 -8.58 -9.13
CA PRO A 10 -7.02 -7.21 -9.28
C PRO A 10 -6.13 -6.78 -8.14
N VAL A 11 -5.00 -6.18 -8.51
CA VAL A 11 -4.04 -5.58 -7.59
C VAL A 11 -3.87 -4.10 -7.95
N ILE A 12 -4.18 -3.20 -7.02
CA ILE A 12 -3.83 -1.78 -7.15
C ILE A 12 -2.41 -1.60 -6.63
N VAL A 13 -1.53 -1.13 -7.50
CA VAL A 13 -0.11 -0.92 -7.20
C VAL A 13 0.12 0.55 -6.90
N PHE A 14 0.44 0.87 -5.67
CA PHE A 14 0.84 2.23 -5.29
C PHE A 14 2.34 2.40 -5.52
N PRO A 15 2.74 3.42 -6.32
CA PRO A 15 4.15 3.67 -6.60
C PRO A 15 4.91 4.13 -5.35
N SER A 16 6.24 4.08 -5.40
CA SER A 16 7.11 4.64 -4.37
C SER A 16 7.06 6.17 -4.35
N ASN A 17 8.03 6.81 -3.72
CA ASN A 17 8.10 8.28 -3.66
C ASN A 17 8.28 8.95 -5.05
N ALA A 18 8.69 8.22 -6.08
CA ALA A 18 8.76 8.74 -7.46
C ALA A 18 7.37 9.07 -8.02
N GLY A 19 6.33 8.35 -7.58
CA GLY A 19 4.92 8.65 -7.86
C GLY A 19 4.42 8.26 -9.24
N VAL A 20 5.25 7.63 -10.08
CA VAL A 20 4.93 7.37 -11.48
C VAL A 20 4.29 6.00 -11.72
N ALA A 21 3.26 5.95 -12.56
CA ALA A 21 2.47 4.75 -12.81
C ALA A 21 3.26 3.59 -13.48
N HIS A 22 4.31 3.91 -14.23
CA HIS A 22 5.14 2.93 -14.93
C HIS A 22 6.33 2.39 -14.11
N GLU A 23 6.49 2.85 -12.88
CA GLU A 23 7.61 2.52 -11.99
C GLU A 23 7.84 1.01 -11.86
N TRP A 24 6.79 0.23 -11.64
CA TRP A 24 6.92 -1.22 -11.47
C TRP A 24 7.36 -1.94 -12.75
N ARG A 25 7.02 -1.40 -13.94
CA ARG A 25 7.52 -1.94 -15.20
C ARG A 25 9.02 -1.69 -15.35
N GLU A 26 9.44 -0.44 -15.19
CA GLU A 26 10.83 -0.05 -15.41
C GLU A 26 11.80 -0.61 -14.36
N SER A 27 11.29 -0.88 -13.16
CA SER A 27 12.06 -1.49 -12.08
C SER A 27 12.05 -3.03 -12.08
N GLY A 28 11.49 -3.70 -13.10
CA GLY A 28 11.45 -5.16 -13.21
C GLY A 28 10.47 -5.86 -12.27
N MET A 29 9.62 -5.11 -11.54
CA MET A 29 8.62 -5.69 -10.63
C MET A 29 7.53 -6.44 -11.41
N VAL A 30 7.14 -5.93 -12.59
CA VAL A 30 6.18 -6.61 -13.48
C VAL A 30 6.78 -7.90 -14.00
N ASP A 31 8.05 -7.91 -14.39
CA ASP A 31 8.75 -9.11 -14.86
C ASP A 31 8.85 -10.17 -13.76
N ALA A 32 9.09 -9.75 -12.52
CA ALA A 32 9.08 -10.67 -11.38
C ALA A 32 7.72 -11.35 -11.15
N LEU A 33 6.63 -10.75 -11.63
CA LEU A 33 5.26 -11.30 -11.55
C LEU A 33 4.79 -11.98 -12.85
N LYS A 34 5.58 -11.96 -13.92
CA LYS A 34 5.21 -12.46 -15.24
C LYS A 34 4.54 -13.85 -15.22
N PRO A 35 5.05 -14.87 -14.47
CA PRO A 35 4.41 -16.18 -14.44
C PRO A 35 2.96 -16.18 -13.95
N TRP A 36 2.58 -15.25 -13.07
CA TRP A 36 1.22 -15.13 -12.53
C TRP A 36 0.32 -14.26 -13.40
N LEU A 37 0.89 -13.26 -14.08
CA LEU A 37 0.19 -12.41 -15.04
C LEU A 37 -0.19 -13.24 -16.30
N GLU A 38 0.75 -13.99 -16.86
CA GLU A 38 0.51 -14.85 -18.06
C GLU A 38 -0.48 -15.98 -17.78
N LYS A 39 -0.48 -16.52 -16.55
CA LYS A 39 -1.47 -17.55 -16.13
C LYS A 39 -2.83 -16.96 -15.74
N GLY A 40 -3.03 -15.65 -15.86
CA GLY A 40 -4.27 -15.00 -15.49
C GLY A 40 -4.62 -15.11 -14.01
N ARG A 41 -3.64 -15.20 -13.13
CA ARG A 41 -3.87 -15.22 -11.68
C ARG A 41 -3.90 -13.83 -11.07
N LEU A 42 -3.17 -12.90 -11.65
CA LEU A 42 -3.07 -11.50 -11.22
C LEU A 42 -3.32 -10.58 -12.40
N LYS A 43 -3.93 -9.44 -12.13
CA LYS A 43 -3.99 -8.29 -13.02
C LYS A 43 -3.63 -7.04 -12.24
N LEU A 44 -2.60 -6.31 -12.69
CA LEU A 44 -2.10 -5.13 -11.99
C LEU A 44 -2.73 -3.87 -12.58
N TYR A 45 -3.05 -2.91 -11.71
CA TYR A 45 -3.52 -1.57 -12.04
C TYR A 45 -2.62 -0.59 -11.30
N CYS A 46 -1.84 0.16 -12.05
CA CYS A 46 -0.81 1.04 -11.55
C CYS A 46 -1.23 2.50 -11.80
N PRO A 47 -1.93 3.16 -10.87
CA PRO A 47 -2.19 4.60 -10.96
C PRO A 47 -0.92 5.39 -10.69
N GLU A 48 -0.89 6.64 -11.13
CA GLU A 48 0.04 7.61 -10.58
C GLU A 48 -0.34 7.97 -9.15
N SER A 49 0.62 8.41 -8.35
CA SER A 49 0.35 8.96 -7.03
C SER A 49 0.46 10.49 -7.07
N ASN A 50 -0.22 11.14 -6.14
CA ASN A 50 -0.13 12.59 -5.99
C ASN A 50 0.78 13.02 -4.84
N ILE A 51 1.75 12.19 -4.47
CA ILE A 51 2.59 12.39 -3.29
C ILE A 51 3.35 13.73 -3.30
N SER A 52 3.79 14.17 -4.47
CA SER A 52 4.45 15.48 -4.66
C SER A 52 3.53 16.68 -4.38
N GLN A 53 2.23 16.46 -4.40
CA GLN A 53 1.21 17.47 -4.10
C GLN A 53 0.63 17.33 -2.69
N THR A 54 0.93 16.23 -2.00
CA THR A 54 0.37 15.87 -0.69
C THR A 54 1.47 15.79 0.38
N PHE A 55 1.92 14.60 0.75
CA PHE A 55 2.90 14.42 1.83
C PHE A 55 4.23 15.15 1.58
N SER A 56 4.78 15.06 0.37
CA SER A 56 6.02 15.77 -0.01
C SER A 56 5.78 17.14 -0.65
N GLY A 57 4.53 17.60 -0.73
CA GLY A 57 4.14 18.83 -1.39
C GLY A 57 4.57 20.10 -0.66
N GLN A 58 4.36 21.23 -1.33
CA GLN A 58 4.53 22.57 -0.77
C GLN A 58 3.16 23.19 -0.41
N GLY A 59 3.16 24.21 0.45
CA GLY A 59 1.98 24.96 0.82
C GLY A 59 1.26 24.45 2.08
N PRO A 60 0.10 25.01 2.41
CA PRO A 60 -0.63 24.72 3.65
C PRO A 60 -1.05 23.26 3.74
N LEU A 61 -0.93 22.67 4.95
CA LEU A 61 -1.24 21.27 5.20
C LEU A 61 -2.69 20.92 4.81
N ASP A 62 -3.65 21.80 5.13
CA ASP A 62 -5.07 21.55 4.82
C ASP A 62 -5.31 21.38 3.33
N GLN A 63 -4.69 22.21 2.47
CA GLN A 63 -4.80 22.07 1.03
C GLN A 63 -4.14 20.77 0.52
N ARG A 64 -3.02 20.39 1.12
CA ARG A 64 -2.33 19.13 0.79
C ARG A 64 -3.17 17.92 1.18
N MET A 65 -3.79 17.94 2.34
CA MET A 65 -4.68 16.86 2.79
C MET A 65 -6.00 16.83 2.01
N GLU A 66 -6.51 17.97 1.53
CA GLU A 66 -7.64 18.00 0.60
C GLU A 66 -7.30 17.32 -0.73
N ARG A 67 -6.10 17.56 -1.28
CA ARG A 67 -5.62 16.85 -2.49
C ARG A 67 -5.45 15.34 -2.24
N HIS A 68 -5.04 14.96 -1.03
CA HIS A 68 -4.99 13.55 -0.66
C HIS A 68 -6.39 12.93 -0.63
N ARG A 69 -7.38 13.62 -0.08
CA ARG A 69 -8.79 13.17 -0.08
C ARG A 69 -9.36 13.04 -1.50
N GLN A 70 -8.99 13.95 -2.41
CA GLN A 70 -9.36 13.82 -3.83
C GLN A 70 -8.73 12.58 -4.46
N TYR A 71 -7.48 12.26 -4.12
CA TYR A 71 -6.84 11.03 -4.57
C TYR A 71 -7.51 9.78 -3.97
N GLU A 72 -7.90 9.80 -2.71
CA GLU A 72 -8.67 8.71 -2.11
C GLU A 72 -9.96 8.46 -2.90
N ARG A 73 -10.71 9.51 -3.23
CA ARG A 73 -11.93 9.38 -4.06
C ARG A 73 -11.63 8.82 -5.45
N PHE A 74 -10.62 9.34 -6.12
CA PHE A 74 -10.18 8.80 -7.40
C PHE A 74 -9.92 7.29 -7.33
N ILE A 75 -9.19 6.83 -6.33
CA ILE A 75 -8.89 5.39 -6.15
C ILE A 75 -10.16 4.60 -5.81
N THR A 76 -10.96 5.07 -4.85
CA THR A 76 -12.08 4.28 -4.30
C THR A 76 -13.37 4.35 -5.13
N GLU A 77 -13.56 5.41 -5.90
CA GLU A 77 -14.74 5.61 -6.72
C GLU A 77 -14.43 5.33 -8.20
N ASP A 78 -13.54 6.09 -8.82
CA ASP A 78 -13.28 6.01 -10.26
C ASP A 78 -12.50 4.75 -10.64
N LEU A 79 -11.32 4.55 -10.04
CA LEU A 79 -10.45 3.42 -10.39
C LEU A 79 -11.09 2.08 -9.98
N VAL A 80 -11.70 2.00 -8.81
CA VAL A 80 -12.38 0.78 -8.36
C VAL A 80 -13.57 0.44 -9.28
N SER A 81 -14.33 1.43 -9.72
CA SER A 81 -15.43 1.22 -10.67
C SER A 81 -14.90 0.73 -12.02
N PHE A 82 -13.84 1.34 -12.53
CA PHE A 82 -13.15 0.89 -13.74
C PHE A 82 -12.68 -0.57 -13.61
N ILE A 83 -12.00 -0.92 -12.52
CA ILE A 83 -11.48 -2.28 -12.27
C ILE A 83 -12.63 -3.30 -12.21
N ARG A 84 -13.72 -2.97 -11.54
CA ARG A 84 -14.90 -3.86 -11.43
C ARG A 84 -15.55 -4.14 -12.78
N ASN A 85 -15.64 -3.11 -13.62
CA ASN A 85 -16.13 -3.25 -14.99
C ASN A 85 -15.17 -4.08 -15.85
N ASP A 86 -13.87 -3.79 -15.80
CA ASP A 86 -12.84 -4.48 -16.55
C ASP A 86 -12.67 -5.97 -16.13
N CYS A 87 -12.91 -6.28 -14.87
CA CYS A 87 -12.95 -7.65 -14.35
C CYS A 87 -14.32 -8.36 -14.53
N HIS A 88 -15.35 -7.69 -15.04
CA HIS A 88 -16.73 -8.18 -15.10
C HIS A 88 -17.23 -8.73 -13.74
N ALA A 89 -16.82 -8.09 -12.64
CA ALA A 89 -17.07 -8.56 -11.28
C ALA A 89 -17.40 -7.40 -10.33
N PRO A 90 -18.67 -6.97 -10.25
CA PRO A 90 -19.06 -5.72 -9.58
C PRO A 90 -18.80 -5.68 -8.07
N ARG A 91 -18.55 -6.82 -7.44
CA ARG A 91 -18.24 -6.92 -6.01
C ARG A 91 -16.82 -7.39 -5.72
N ILE A 92 -15.96 -7.51 -6.74
CA ILE A 92 -14.58 -7.95 -6.52
C ILE A 92 -13.86 -6.96 -5.63
N ARG A 93 -13.08 -7.49 -4.69
CA ARG A 93 -12.22 -6.69 -3.83
C ARG A 93 -10.78 -6.78 -4.30
N MET A 94 -10.06 -5.68 -4.18
CA MET A 94 -8.69 -5.51 -4.65
C MET A 94 -7.69 -5.93 -3.57
N THR A 95 -6.50 -6.28 -4.00
CA THR A 95 -5.31 -6.30 -3.15
C THR A 95 -4.53 -5.01 -3.42
N ALA A 96 -4.06 -4.33 -2.37
CA ALA A 96 -3.12 -3.22 -2.50
C ALA A 96 -1.69 -3.74 -2.44
N ALA A 97 -0.77 -3.17 -3.20
CA ALA A 97 0.65 -3.52 -3.11
C ALA A 97 1.53 -2.31 -3.36
N GLY A 98 2.66 -2.22 -2.65
CA GLY A 98 3.61 -1.13 -2.86
C GLY A 98 4.89 -1.28 -2.05
N CYS A 99 5.89 -0.48 -2.43
CA CYS A 99 7.20 -0.41 -1.78
C CYS A 99 7.42 0.97 -1.18
N SER A 100 8.14 1.07 -0.06
CA SER A 100 8.51 2.35 0.56
C SER A 100 7.25 3.21 0.84
N MET A 101 7.12 4.36 0.21
CA MET A 101 5.92 5.21 0.31
C MET A 101 4.67 4.49 -0.22
N GLY A 102 4.78 3.70 -1.28
CA GLY A 102 3.67 2.88 -1.79
C GLY A 102 3.20 1.83 -0.80
N ALA A 103 4.07 1.34 0.08
CA ALA A 103 3.67 0.47 1.19
C ALA A 103 2.82 1.21 2.22
N MET A 104 3.12 2.47 2.53
CA MET A 104 2.26 3.32 3.38
C MET A 104 0.87 3.49 2.75
N TYR A 105 0.80 3.85 1.48
CA TYR A 105 -0.48 3.97 0.78
C TYR A 105 -1.25 2.63 0.77
N SER A 106 -0.57 1.52 0.52
CA SER A 106 -1.20 0.19 0.55
C SER A 106 -1.82 -0.13 1.92
N ALA A 107 -1.10 0.17 3.00
CA ALA A 107 -1.61 0.00 4.36
C ALA A 107 -2.78 0.97 4.65
N LEU A 108 -2.65 2.25 4.29
CA LEU A 108 -3.70 3.26 4.46
C LEU A 108 -5.00 2.83 3.78
N PHE A 109 -4.94 2.49 2.49
CA PHE A 109 -6.14 2.12 1.74
C PHE A 109 -6.78 0.84 2.26
N ALA A 110 -6.00 -0.18 2.63
CA ALA A 110 -6.53 -1.42 3.18
C ALA A 110 -7.20 -1.21 4.56
N LEU A 111 -6.64 -0.34 5.39
CA LEU A 111 -7.17 -0.06 6.74
C LEU A 111 -8.36 0.91 6.73
N LYS A 112 -8.37 1.88 5.82
CA LYS A 112 -9.46 2.87 5.71
C LYS A 112 -10.66 2.33 4.93
N PHE A 113 -10.43 1.48 3.93
CA PHE A 113 -11.45 0.97 3.00
C PHE A 113 -11.45 -0.58 2.95
N PRO A 114 -11.66 -1.26 4.09
CA PRO A 114 -11.58 -2.72 4.17
C PRO A 114 -12.64 -3.45 3.32
N GLU A 115 -13.74 -2.80 2.97
CA GLU A 115 -14.77 -3.33 2.08
C GLU A 115 -14.32 -3.38 0.61
N ILE A 116 -13.36 -2.52 0.24
CA ILE A 116 -12.77 -2.44 -1.09
C ILE A 116 -11.51 -3.32 -1.18
N PHE A 117 -10.67 -3.25 -0.15
CA PHE A 117 -9.38 -3.93 -0.13
C PHE A 117 -9.41 -5.17 0.77
N ARG A 118 -9.26 -6.35 0.17
CA ARG A 118 -9.17 -7.61 0.89
C ARG A 118 -7.83 -7.80 1.62
N GLY A 119 -6.81 -7.07 1.20
CA GLY A 119 -5.48 -7.14 1.81
C GLY A 119 -4.49 -6.17 1.22
N ALA A 120 -3.32 -6.10 1.85
CA ALA A 120 -2.20 -5.28 1.40
C ALA A 120 -0.86 -6.00 1.54
N LEU A 121 -0.02 -5.91 0.48
CA LEU A 121 1.40 -6.24 0.55
C LEU A 121 2.20 -4.94 0.67
N CYS A 122 2.86 -4.77 1.79
CA CYS A 122 3.59 -3.57 2.15
C CYS A 122 5.08 -3.91 2.31
N MET A 123 5.91 -3.49 1.36
CA MET A 123 7.34 -3.81 1.32
C MET A 123 8.18 -2.60 1.72
N SER A 124 9.02 -2.74 2.75
CA SER A 124 9.93 -1.70 3.26
C SER A 124 9.23 -0.36 3.51
N GLY A 125 8.06 -0.40 4.15
CA GLY A 125 7.20 0.77 4.33
C GLY A 125 7.71 1.76 5.36
N ARG A 126 7.39 3.04 5.12
CA ARG A 126 7.47 4.13 6.09
C ARG A 126 6.04 4.49 6.46
N TYR A 127 5.69 4.41 7.76
CA TYR A 127 4.30 4.49 8.21
C TYR A 127 4.00 5.70 9.09
N ARG A 128 5.01 6.55 9.34
CA ARG A 128 4.81 7.89 9.94
C ARG A 128 4.63 8.92 8.82
N GLY A 129 3.39 9.09 8.38
CA GLY A 129 3.03 10.03 7.31
C GLY A 129 3.44 11.46 7.63
N SER A 130 3.35 11.85 8.89
CA SER A 130 3.74 13.18 9.39
C SER A 130 5.23 13.51 9.16
N GLU A 131 6.12 12.52 9.13
CA GLU A 131 7.55 12.75 8.86
C GLU A 131 7.85 13.19 7.41
N PHE A 132 6.92 13.00 6.49
CA PHE A 132 7.06 13.46 5.10
C PHE A 132 6.56 14.90 4.90
N VAL A 133 5.87 15.47 5.89
CA VAL A 133 5.30 16.81 5.81
C VAL A 133 6.36 17.87 6.07
N LYS A 134 6.93 18.40 4.99
CA LYS A 134 7.87 19.53 5.08
C LYS A 134 7.16 20.78 5.64
N GLY A 135 7.88 21.50 6.51
CA GLY A 135 7.36 22.72 7.15
C GLY A 135 6.51 22.44 8.39
N GLY A 136 6.34 21.18 8.78
CA GLY A 136 5.57 20.81 9.96
C GLY A 136 4.06 20.97 9.76
N GLY A 137 3.33 20.81 10.85
CA GLY A 137 1.88 20.83 10.88
C GLY A 137 1.30 19.45 11.10
N TYR A 138 0.24 19.42 11.92
CA TYR A 138 -0.50 18.20 12.23
C TYR A 138 -1.96 18.59 12.46
N ASN A 139 -2.87 17.92 11.78
CA ASN A 139 -4.30 18.11 11.93
C ASN A 139 -5.01 16.73 11.88
N ASP A 140 -6.31 16.73 12.09
CA ASP A 140 -7.10 15.49 12.08
C ASP A 140 -6.97 14.73 10.76
N ALA A 141 -6.90 15.43 9.63
CA ALA A 141 -6.71 14.79 8.34
C ALA A 141 -5.35 14.09 8.25
N MET A 142 -4.29 14.71 8.80
CA MET A 142 -2.97 14.07 8.87
C MET A 142 -2.98 12.86 9.80
N TYR A 143 -3.66 12.96 10.96
CA TYR A 143 -3.81 11.85 11.90
C TYR A 143 -4.36 10.59 11.21
N PHE A 144 -5.45 10.72 10.45
CA PHE A 144 -6.08 9.60 9.73
C PHE A 144 -5.30 9.15 8.48
N ASN A 145 -4.21 9.82 8.13
CA ASN A 145 -3.31 9.49 7.03
C ASN A 145 -1.89 9.13 7.51
N ASP A 146 -1.75 8.88 8.81
CA ASP A 146 -0.54 8.38 9.46
C ASP A 146 -0.84 7.05 10.14
N PRO A 147 -0.51 5.89 9.53
CA PRO A 147 -0.85 4.58 10.10
C PRO A 147 -0.39 4.37 11.54
N LEU A 148 0.81 4.86 11.89
CA LEU A 148 1.32 4.72 13.25
C LEU A 148 0.66 5.68 14.26
N ALA A 149 -0.05 6.69 13.77
CA ALA A 149 -0.86 7.56 14.63
C ALA A 149 -2.26 6.99 14.88
N PHE A 150 -3.00 6.59 13.81
CA PHE A 150 -4.41 6.23 14.00
C PHE A 150 -4.64 4.77 14.38
N VAL A 151 -3.79 3.83 13.97
CA VAL A 151 -3.99 2.40 14.27
C VAL A 151 -4.02 2.11 15.77
N PRO A 152 -3.17 2.70 16.62
CA PRO A 152 -3.29 2.54 18.07
C PRO A 152 -4.67 2.92 18.63
N GLY A 153 -5.30 3.98 18.10
CA GLY A 153 -6.62 4.45 18.49
C GLY A 153 -7.80 3.74 17.81
N LEU A 154 -7.55 2.87 16.82
CA LEU A 154 -8.60 2.19 16.08
C LEU A 154 -9.40 1.24 16.98
N GLN A 155 -10.74 1.39 17.04
CA GLN A 155 -11.60 0.62 17.93
C GLN A 155 -13.05 0.50 17.38
N GLY A 156 -13.90 -0.24 18.09
CA GLY A 156 -15.32 -0.38 17.79
C GLY A 156 -15.60 -0.91 16.38
N ALA A 157 -16.69 -0.47 15.77
CA ALA A 157 -17.14 -0.94 14.47
C ALA A 157 -16.10 -0.77 13.35
N ALA A 158 -15.26 0.28 13.41
CA ALA A 158 -14.20 0.49 12.43
C ALA A 158 -13.12 -0.61 12.51
N LEU A 159 -12.68 -0.96 13.72
CA LEU A 159 -11.74 -2.06 13.94
C LEU A 159 -12.36 -3.41 13.52
N ASP A 160 -13.62 -3.64 13.83
CA ASP A 160 -14.30 -4.89 13.48
C ASP A 160 -14.45 -5.09 11.98
N ARG A 161 -14.63 -4.00 11.21
CA ARG A 161 -14.61 -4.06 9.75
C ARG A 161 -13.24 -4.45 9.22
N VAL A 162 -12.17 -3.83 9.74
CA VAL A 162 -10.79 -4.17 9.36
C VAL A 162 -10.49 -5.63 9.67
N ARG A 163 -10.80 -6.11 10.87
CA ARG A 163 -10.58 -7.52 11.27
C ARG A 163 -11.26 -8.52 10.34
N ARG A 164 -12.48 -8.22 9.91
CA ARG A 164 -13.28 -9.13 9.08
C ARG A 164 -12.90 -9.11 7.61
N HIS A 165 -12.44 -7.99 7.12
CA HIS A 165 -12.40 -7.75 5.68
C HIS A 165 -11.02 -7.64 5.08
N THR A 166 -9.99 -7.39 5.88
CA THR A 166 -8.64 -7.20 5.31
C THR A 166 -7.56 -7.95 6.08
N GLN A 167 -6.46 -8.23 5.39
CA GLN A 167 -5.24 -8.76 6.00
C GLN A 167 -4.03 -8.00 5.45
N LEU A 168 -2.99 -7.86 6.24
CA LEU A 168 -1.76 -7.19 5.84
C LEU A 168 -0.57 -8.15 5.87
N THR A 169 0.25 -8.08 4.83
CA THR A 169 1.57 -8.69 4.81
C THR A 169 2.60 -7.55 4.79
N LEU A 170 3.29 -7.39 5.91
CA LEU A 170 4.33 -6.38 6.11
C LEU A 170 5.69 -7.05 5.96
N VAL A 171 6.49 -6.61 4.99
CA VAL A 171 7.80 -7.18 4.69
C VAL A 171 8.85 -6.09 4.78
N VAL A 172 9.97 -6.37 5.45
CA VAL A 172 11.09 -5.42 5.59
C VAL A 172 12.40 -6.16 5.67
N GLY A 173 13.48 -5.57 5.17
CA GLY A 173 14.85 -6.07 5.34
C GLY A 173 15.54 -5.51 6.58
N ARG A 174 16.77 -5.99 6.81
CA ARG A 174 17.71 -5.45 7.80
C ARG A 174 18.95 -4.84 7.13
N GLY A 175 18.96 -4.76 5.81
CA GLY A 175 20.08 -4.29 5.01
C GLY A 175 20.14 -2.77 4.88
N ALA A 176 20.96 -2.32 3.94
CA ALA A 176 21.17 -0.90 3.70
C ALA A 176 19.85 -0.16 3.40
N PHE A 177 19.71 1.04 3.97
CA PHE A 177 18.59 1.96 3.86
C PHE A 177 17.26 1.49 4.47
N GLU A 178 17.25 0.36 5.21
CA GLU A 178 16.08 -0.12 5.96
C GLU A 178 15.99 0.44 7.40
N GLY A 179 16.96 1.24 7.83
CA GLY A 179 17.09 1.68 9.22
C GLY A 179 15.87 2.43 9.80
N ARG A 180 15.09 3.12 8.97
CA ARG A 180 13.82 3.72 9.40
C ARG A 180 12.60 2.83 9.09
N CYS A 181 12.66 2.05 8.02
CA CYS A 181 11.56 1.18 7.62
C CYS A 181 11.37 0.01 8.59
N LEU A 182 12.46 -0.56 9.09
CA LEU A 182 12.42 -1.70 10.00
C LEU A 182 11.65 -1.40 11.31
N PRO A 183 12.00 -0.38 12.10
CA PRO A 183 11.27 -0.09 13.34
C PRO A 183 9.81 0.30 13.08
N GLU A 184 9.52 1.10 12.04
CA GLU A 184 8.14 1.49 11.74
C GLU A 184 7.28 0.29 11.26
N THR A 185 7.87 -0.63 10.48
CA THR A 185 7.18 -1.86 10.05
C THR A 185 6.90 -2.77 11.24
N GLN A 186 7.85 -2.91 12.16
CA GLN A 186 7.67 -3.71 13.37
C GLN A 186 6.62 -3.09 14.31
N GLU A 187 6.64 -1.78 14.50
CA GLU A 187 5.67 -1.05 15.31
C GLU A 187 4.25 -1.20 14.76
N LEU A 188 4.06 -0.99 13.44
CA LEU A 188 2.76 -1.18 12.80
C LEU A 188 2.29 -2.63 12.92
N GLY A 189 3.16 -3.60 12.65
CA GLY A 189 2.85 -5.03 12.78
C GLY A 189 2.40 -5.39 14.20
N HIS A 190 3.11 -4.88 15.21
CA HIS A 190 2.76 -5.08 16.62
C HIS A 190 1.38 -4.52 16.96
N TRP A 191 1.07 -3.27 16.55
CA TRP A 191 -0.24 -2.68 16.79
C TRP A 191 -1.37 -3.45 16.11
N LEU A 192 -1.19 -3.83 14.84
CA LEU A 192 -2.19 -4.60 14.11
C LEU A 192 -2.46 -5.96 14.76
N GLN A 193 -1.41 -6.68 15.15
CA GLN A 193 -1.53 -7.96 15.87
C GLN A 193 -2.22 -7.81 17.21
N ARG A 194 -1.85 -6.81 18.02
CA ARG A 194 -2.56 -6.51 19.29
C ARG A 194 -4.02 -6.16 19.08
N LYS A 195 -4.35 -5.52 17.98
CA LYS A 195 -5.73 -5.20 17.58
C LYS A 195 -6.47 -6.41 16.98
N GLY A 196 -5.84 -7.57 16.84
CA GLY A 196 -6.44 -8.77 16.25
C GLY A 196 -6.72 -8.64 14.75
N VAL A 197 -6.02 -7.75 14.06
CA VAL A 197 -6.08 -7.64 12.59
C VAL A 197 -5.19 -8.73 11.97
N PRO A 198 -5.69 -9.54 11.03
CA PRO A 198 -4.89 -10.55 10.34
C PRO A 198 -3.62 -9.93 9.72
N THR A 199 -2.46 -10.24 10.28
CA THR A 199 -1.20 -9.58 9.93
C THR A 199 -0.03 -10.56 9.91
N HIS A 200 0.66 -10.63 8.78
CA HIS A 200 1.92 -11.35 8.62
C HIS A 200 3.09 -10.36 8.61
N LEU A 201 3.88 -10.34 9.67
CA LEU A 201 5.11 -9.56 9.75
C LEU A 201 6.29 -10.44 9.34
N LYS A 202 7.04 -10.05 8.33
CA LYS A 202 8.19 -10.75 7.76
C LYS A 202 9.43 -9.85 7.76
N VAL A 203 10.43 -10.21 8.53
CA VAL A 203 11.71 -9.51 8.59
C VAL A 203 12.76 -10.37 7.91
N TRP A 204 13.32 -9.86 6.80
CA TRP A 204 14.36 -10.53 6.02
C TRP A 204 15.77 -10.21 6.56
N GLY A 205 16.77 -10.92 6.10
CA GLY A 205 18.16 -10.83 6.58
C GLY A 205 18.83 -9.46 6.35
N THR A 206 20.08 -9.38 6.80
CA THR A 206 20.91 -8.16 6.67
C THR A 206 21.36 -7.87 5.25
N ASP A 207 21.21 -8.82 4.35
CA ASP A 207 21.43 -8.69 2.91
C ASP A 207 20.23 -8.04 2.17
N ALA A 208 19.04 -8.11 2.76
CA ALA A 208 17.84 -7.52 2.19
C ALA A 208 17.82 -5.98 2.36
N LYS A 209 18.03 -5.27 1.26
CA LYS A 209 18.22 -3.81 1.19
C LYS A 209 16.95 -3.13 0.68
N HIS A 210 16.83 -1.83 0.94
CA HIS A 210 15.75 -0.97 0.45
C HIS A 210 15.91 -0.65 -1.04
N ASN A 211 15.66 -1.62 -1.91
CA ASN A 211 15.78 -1.47 -3.37
C ASN A 211 14.93 -2.50 -4.13
N TYR A 212 14.79 -2.27 -5.43
CA TYR A 212 13.96 -3.09 -6.30
C TYR A 212 14.43 -4.54 -6.44
N THR A 213 15.73 -4.82 -6.35
CA THR A 213 16.26 -6.21 -6.41
C THR A 213 15.64 -7.08 -5.30
N TRP A 214 15.46 -6.52 -4.11
CA TRP A 214 14.85 -7.22 -2.99
C TRP A 214 13.33 -7.19 -3.07
N TRP A 215 12.73 -6.08 -3.48
CA TRP A 215 11.29 -5.98 -3.66
C TRP A 215 10.77 -6.90 -4.77
N GLN A 216 11.51 -7.13 -5.86
CA GLN A 216 11.19 -8.14 -6.88
C GLN A 216 11.07 -9.55 -6.26
N ARG A 217 12.00 -9.94 -5.39
CA ARG A 217 11.95 -11.23 -4.69
C ARG A 217 10.78 -11.31 -3.71
N GLN A 218 10.53 -10.24 -2.98
CA GLN A 218 9.44 -10.14 -2.01
C GLN A 218 8.07 -10.17 -2.70
N VAL A 219 7.87 -9.41 -3.76
CA VAL A 219 6.59 -9.37 -4.48
C VAL A 219 6.27 -10.71 -5.12
N ALA A 220 7.24 -11.35 -5.76
CA ALA A 220 7.07 -12.67 -6.37
C ALA A 220 6.73 -13.76 -5.33
N HIS A 221 7.24 -13.62 -4.12
CA HIS A 221 6.98 -14.58 -3.04
C HIS A 221 5.62 -14.37 -2.35
N TYR A 222 5.25 -13.12 -2.04
CA TYR A 222 4.09 -12.87 -1.18
C TYR A 222 2.82 -12.47 -1.94
N LEU A 223 2.90 -11.71 -3.03
CA LEU A 223 1.71 -11.18 -3.69
C LEU A 223 0.80 -12.28 -4.25
N PRO A 224 1.30 -13.35 -4.91
CA PRO A 224 0.45 -14.41 -5.40
C PRO A 224 -0.31 -15.15 -4.31
N GLN A 225 0.28 -15.28 -3.11
CA GLN A 225 -0.36 -15.93 -1.96
C GLN A 225 -1.45 -15.04 -1.36
N LEU A 226 -1.21 -13.75 -1.26
CA LEU A 226 -2.15 -12.79 -0.70
C LEU A 226 -3.34 -12.54 -1.64
N ALA A 227 -3.13 -12.60 -2.94
CA ALA A 227 -4.16 -12.37 -3.95
C ALA A 227 -4.92 -13.64 -4.38
N ALA A 228 -4.51 -14.81 -3.90
CA ALA A 228 -5.16 -16.10 -4.21
C ALA A 228 -6.63 -16.21 -3.78
#